data_c2409b923fdf5a2ee8ace44e71ca08f3
#
_entry.id   c2409b923fdf5a2ee8ace44e71ca08f3
#
_cell.length_a   1.000
_cell.length_b   1.000
_cell.length_c   1.000
_cell.angle_alpha   90.00
_cell.angle_beta   90.00
_cell.angle_gamma   90.00
#
_symmetry.space_group_name_H-M   'P 1'
#
loop_
_entity.id
_entity.type
_entity.pdbx_description
1 polymer ?
#
loop_
_entity_poly.entity_id
_entity_poly.type
_entity_poly.pdbx_seq_one_letter_code
_entity_poly.pdbx_strand_id
1 'polypeptide(L)'
;MTPARKTAPKTSVAAPTAPAARTAARRKTTPARWTDGVEGEPHPLATDPRGDRAPLGAHVSIAGGMPQAALRAREIGASAVQVFTKQANRWLEREIDTDEATAWRSAFAESAVRWSCAHDSYLINLASPDPELRTRSIASFRAELRRCHALGLDALVSHPGNFMDERASGLARNVDGIIEALEAEPGQTQLLMELTAGQGTVLGGTLEEMAALLEALPPTLASRVGVCLDTAHVWAAGYDLREDYDALWTRFDDTIGLRRLGCLHLNDSKAALGSHLDRHELIGEGTIGIEPFRRIMTDARLAHVPRIIETPKGDEPAATDARMLTLLRGLATP
;
A
#
# COMPACT_ATOMS: atom_id res chain seq x y z
N MET A 1 73.95 -43.58 1.00
CA MET A 1 74.56 -42.23 0.94
C MET A 1 73.49 -41.29 0.30
N THR A 2 72.85 -40.52 1.11
CA THR A 2 71.77 -39.63 0.72
C THR A 2 72.30 -38.18 0.72
N PRO A 3 72.09 -37.36 -0.33
CA PRO A 3 72.55 -35.99 -0.26
C PRO A 3 71.42 -35.05 0.28
N ALA A 4 71.91 -34.11 1.03
CA ALA A 4 71.12 -33.11 1.78
C ALA A 4 70.36 -32.15 0.87
N ARG A 5 69.16 -31.83 1.32
CA ARG A 5 68.21 -30.81 0.73
C ARG A 5 68.54 -29.40 1.27
N LYS A 6 68.94 -28.50 0.38
CA LYS A 6 69.08 -27.06 0.70
C LYS A 6 67.75 -26.39 0.81
N THR A 7 67.47 -25.70 1.90
CA THR A 7 66.33 -24.85 2.13
C THR A 7 66.58 -23.46 1.55
N ALA A 8 65.66 -22.96 0.71
CA ALA A 8 65.59 -21.56 0.22
C ALA A 8 64.75 -20.71 1.15
N PRO A 9 65.01 -19.41 1.27
CA PRO A 9 64.31 -18.53 2.18
C PRO A 9 62.93 -18.14 1.64
N LYS A 10 61.92 -18.10 2.54
CA LYS A 10 60.56 -17.61 2.27
C LYS A 10 60.56 -16.08 2.24
N THR A 11 60.34 -15.50 1.09
CA THR A 11 59.96 -14.10 0.97
C THR A 11 58.47 -13.95 1.32
N SER A 12 58.21 -13.15 2.37
CA SER A 12 56.88 -12.74 2.78
C SER A 12 56.37 -11.68 1.81
N VAL A 13 55.30 -12.00 1.04
CA VAL A 13 54.56 -11.03 0.25
C VAL A 13 53.39 -10.55 1.11
N ALA A 14 53.36 -9.26 1.44
CA ALA A 14 52.28 -8.63 2.15
C ALA A 14 51.02 -8.63 1.27
N ALA A 15 49.89 -9.04 1.86
CA ALA A 15 48.58 -8.98 1.23
C ALA A 15 48.10 -7.51 1.08
N PRO A 16 47.39 -7.15 -0.02
CA PRO A 16 46.84 -5.82 -0.17
C PRO A 16 45.69 -5.64 0.81
N THR A 17 45.73 -4.53 1.55
CA THR A 17 44.66 -4.06 2.41
C THR A 17 43.44 -3.68 1.55
N ALA A 18 42.31 -4.33 1.80
CA ALA A 18 41.03 -3.97 1.23
C ALA A 18 40.61 -2.55 1.67
N PRO A 19 39.97 -1.76 0.78
CA PRO A 19 39.47 -0.46 1.18
C PRO A 19 38.30 -0.61 2.16
N ALA A 20 38.32 0.17 3.23
CA ALA A 20 37.29 0.22 4.24
C ALA A 20 35.92 0.50 3.62
N ALA A 21 34.99 -0.43 3.80
CA ALA A 21 33.58 -0.25 3.45
C ALA A 21 33.05 0.97 4.25
N ARG A 22 32.72 2.05 3.54
CA ARG A 22 31.95 3.15 4.09
C ARG A 22 30.57 2.58 4.45
N THR A 23 30.31 2.37 5.73
CA THR A 23 28.99 2.10 6.27
C THR A 23 28.10 3.27 5.88
N ALA A 24 27.22 3.05 4.88
CA ALA A 24 26.13 3.96 4.60
C ALA A 24 25.28 4.05 5.88
N ALA A 25 25.22 5.23 6.45
CA ALA A 25 24.38 5.49 7.62
C ALA A 25 22.94 5.14 7.25
N ARG A 26 22.41 4.08 7.87
CA ARG A 26 21.03 3.65 7.76
C ARG A 26 20.14 4.80 8.22
N ARG A 27 19.56 5.54 7.28
CA ARG A 27 18.49 6.48 7.56
C ARG A 27 17.37 5.66 8.23
N LYS A 28 17.19 5.86 9.51
CA LYS A 28 16.02 5.39 10.22
C LYS A 28 14.85 6.23 9.71
N THR A 29 14.21 5.79 8.65
CA THR A 29 12.87 6.26 8.33
C THR A 29 11.96 5.64 9.39
N THR A 30 11.65 6.41 10.42
CA THR A 30 10.56 6.06 11.33
C THR A 30 9.29 6.12 10.48
N PRO A 31 8.51 5.04 10.36
CA PRO A 31 7.21 5.11 9.69
C PRO A 31 6.40 6.21 10.37
N ALA A 32 5.63 6.95 9.59
CA ALA A 32 4.70 7.94 10.12
C ALA A 32 3.77 7.21 11.09
N ARG A 33 4.03 7.35 12.38
CA ARG A 33 3.11 6.88 13.42
C ARG A 33 1.86 7.75 13.32
N TRP A 34 0.70 7.15 13.51
CA TRP A 34 -0.53 7.83 13.88
C TRP A 34 -0.34 8.47 15.27
N THR A 35 0.64 9.35 15.40
CA THR A 35 0.94 10.04 16.66
C THR A 35 0.36 11.43 16.57
N ASP A 36 -0.21 11.85 17.68
CA ASP A 36 -0.77 13.17 17.91
C ASP A 36 0.09 14.24 17.24
N GLY A 37 -0.44 14.83 16.15
CA GLY A 37 0.25 15.87 15.41
C GLY A 37 0.53 17.04 16.34
N VAL A 38 1.79 17.29 16.59
CA VAL A 38 2.23 18.62 17.04
C VAL A 38 2.04 19.54 15.85
N GLU A 39 1.13 20.50 15.99
CA GLU A 39 0.95 21.56 15.00
C GLU A 39 2.33 22.19 14.72
N GLY A 40 2.78 22.11 13.46
CA GLY A 40 3.88 22.93 12.97
C GLY A 40 5.12 22.25 12.40
N GLU A 41 5.30 20.93 12.47
CA GLU A 41 6.41 20.29 11.76
C GLU A 41 5.98 19.79 10.37
N PRO A 42 6.68 20.21 9.28
CA PRO A 42 6.37 19.69 7.94
C PRO A 42 6.65 18.20 7.89
N HIS A 43 5.65 17.43 7.45
CA HIS A 43 5.78 15.99 7.23
C HIS A 43 7.01 15.70 6.36
N PRO A 44 7.87 14.70 6.68
CA PRO A 44 9.09 14.40 5.94
C PRO A 44 8.91 14.09 4.44
N LEU A 45 7.66 13.93 3.97
CA LEU A 45 7.31 13.74 2.56
C LEU A 45 7.13 15.06 1.80
N ALA A 46 7.29 16.23 2.43
CA ALA A 46 6.96 17.54 1.85
C ALA A 46 7.91 18.04 0.74
N THR A 47 8.95 17.29 0.38
CA THR A 47 9.94 17.73 -0.62
C THR A 47 10.25 16.66 -1.66
N ASP A 48 9.34 16.46 -2.63
CA ASP A 48 9.66 15.71 -3.84
C ASP A 48 10.28 16.65 -4.89
N PRO A 49 11.43 16.29 -5.50
CA PRO A 49 12.02 17.05 -6.60
C PRO A 49 11.10 17.18 -7.82
N ARG A 50 10.02 16.40 -7.92
CA ARG A 50 8.98 16.49 -8.96
C ARG A 50 7.81 17.40 -8.59
N GLY A 51 7.80 17.96 -7.38
CA GLY A 51 6.75 18.85 -6.89
C GLY A 51 5.51 18.11 -6.33
N ASP A 52 5.56 16.79 -6.20
CA ASP A 52 4.48 16.03 -5.57
C ASP A 52 4.41 16.40 -4.07
N ARG A 53 3.29 16.94 -3.61
CA ARG A 53 3.06 17.23 -2.19
C ARG A 53 2.99 15.95 -1.37
N ALA A 54 2.41 14.89 -1.93
CA ALA A 54 2.37 13.54 -1.38
C ALA A 54 2.92 12.55 -2.40
N PRO A 55 3.39 11.35 -1.99
CA PRO A 55 3.77 10.29 -2.92
C PRO A 55 2.62 9.95 -3.85
N LEU A 56 2.89 9.92 -5.16
CA LEU A 56 1.93 9.61 -6.21
C LEU A 56 2.46 8.48 -7.09
N GLY A 57 1.67 7.44 -7.32
CA GLY A 57 2.12 6.29 -8.08
C GLY A 57 1.00 5.37 -8.55
N ALA A 58 1.37 4.14 -8.87
CA ALA A 58 0.47 3.17 -9.46
C ALA A 58 0.68 1.76 -8.87
N HIS A 59 -0.35 0.93 -9.01
CA HIS A 59 -0.22 -0.50 -8.85
C HIS A 59 0.52 -1.07 -10.06
N VAL A 60 1.70 -1.66 -9.83
CA VAL A 60 2.54 -2.18 -10.91
C VAL A 60 2.80 -3.68 -10.77
N SER A 61 3.10 -4.32 -11.90
CA SER A 61 3.39 -5.74 -11.97
C SER A 61 4.75 -6.08 -11.34
N ILE A 62 4.82 -7.21 -10.63
CA ILE A 62 6.07 -7.82 -10.14
C ILE A 62 6.64 -8.86 -11.10
N ALA A 63 6.16 -8.97 -12.33
CA ALA A 63 6.70 -9.92 -13.30
C ALA A 63 8.21 -9.70 -13.49
N GLY A 64 8.99 -10.77 -13.35
CA GLY A 64 10.45 -10.71 -13.34
C GLY A 64 11.08 -10.49 -11.95
N GLY A 65 10.28 -10.50 -10.87
CA GLY A 65 10.71 -10.35 -9.47
C GLY A 65 10.41 -8.96 -8.90
N MET A 66 10.46 -8.87 -7.56
CA MET A 66 10.15 -7.63 -6.83
C MET A 66 10.97 -6.41 -7.30
N PRO A 67 12.29 -6.51 -7.57
CA PRO A 67 13.08 -5.35 -8.03
C PRO A 67 12.54 -4.70 -9.31
N GLN A 68 11.88 -5.47 -10.18
CA GLN A 68 11.30 -4.95 -11.43
C GLN A 68 10.14 -3.97 -11.16
N ALA A 69 9.44 -4.11 -10.04
CA ALA A 69 8.38 -3.16 -9.70
C ALA A 69 8.94 -1.76 -9.39
N ALA A 70 10.08 -1.66 -8.70
CA ALA A 70 10.75 -0.38 -8.46
C ALA A 70 11.22 0.27 -9.77
N LEU A 71 11.72 -0.53 -10.72
CA LEU A 71 12.12 -0.03 -12.04
C LEU A 71 10.92 0.46 -12.86
N ARG A 72 9.81 -0.29 -12.86
CA ARG A 72 8.55 0.14 -13.51
C ARG A 72 8.00 1.42 -12.89
N ALA A 73 8.00 1.52 -11.55
CA ALA A 73 7.59 2.74 -10.87
C ALA A 73 8.45 3.94 -11.29
N ARG A 74 9.77 3.76 -11.43
CA ARG A 74 10.68 4.79 -11.94
C ARG A 74 10.37 5.16 -13.40
N GLU A 75 10.13 4.18 -14.25
CA GLU A 75 9.82 4.37 -15.69
C GLU A 75 8.58 5.26 -15.89
N ILE A 76 7.52 5.02 -15.12
CA ILE A 76 6.28 5.81 -15.18
C ILE A 76 6.37 7.14 -14.40
N GLY A 77 7.53 7.45 -13.82
CA GLY A 77 7.73 8.66 -13.01
C GLY A 77 6.99 8.65 -11.67
N ALA A 78 6.70 7.48 -11.09
CA ALA A 78 6.02 7.38 -9.80
C ALA A 78 6.93 7.74 -8.63
N SER A 79 6.34 8.25 -7.55
CA SER A 79 6.96 8.46 -6.23
C SER A 79 6.35 7.56 -5.14
N ALA A 80 5.30 6.82 -5.48
CA ALA A 80 4.72 5.74 -4.70
C ALA A 80 4.58 4.48 -5.56
N VAL A 81 4.50 3.31 -4.93
CA VAL A 81 4.27 2.05 -5.65
C VAL A 81 3.42 1.11 -4.83
N GLN A 82 2.47 0.47 -5.48
CA GLN A 82 1.72 -0.66 -4.94
C GLN A 82 1.98 -1.91 -5.76
N VAL A 83 2.03 -3.05 -5.10
CA VAL A 83 2.29 -4.36 -5.72
C VAL A 83 1.42 -5.43 -5.10
N PHE A 84 1.20 -6.52 -5.84
CA PHE A 84 0.93 -7.81 -5.19
C PHE A 84 2.26 -8.48 -4.83
N THR A 85 2.38 -9.05 -3.64
CA THR A 85 3.61 -9.75 -3.24
C THR A 85 3.70 -11.17 -3.80
N LYS A 86 2.58 -11.67 -4.35
CA LYS A 86 2.42 -12.97 -5.04
C LYS A 86 1.36 -12.86 -6.14
N GLN A 87 1.01 -13.98 -6.78
CA GLN A 87 -0.15 -14.03 -7.67
C GLN A 87 -1.45 -13.90 -6.85
N ALA A 88 -2.16 -12.77 -7.04
CA ALA A 88 -3.31 -12.39 -6.22
C ALA A 88 -4.52 -13.35 -6.32
N ASN A 89 -4.61 -14.15 -7.38
CA ASN A 89 -5.69 -15.11 -7.64
C ASN A 89 -5.31 -16.58 -7.33
N ARG A 90 -4.22 -16.81 -6.57
CA ARG A 90 -3.77 -18.14 -6.18
C ARG A 90 -3.46 -18.21 -4.69
N TRP A 91 -3.82 -19.35 -4.10
CA TRP A 91 -3.50 -19.65 -2.70
C TRP A 91 -2.05 -20.06 -2.46
N LEU A 92 -1.30 -20.32 -3.53
CA LEU A 92 0.09 -20.71 -3.40
C LEU A 92 0.88 -19.55 -2.77
N GLU A 93 1.39 -19.81 -1.58
CA GLU A 93 2.27 -18.86 -0.89
C GLU A 93 3.71 -18.97 -1.42
N ARG A 94 4.44 -17.88 -1.27
CA ARG A 94 5.88 -17.80 -1.52
C ARG A 94 6.55 -17.11 -0.35
N GLU A 95 7.80 -17.38 -0.16
CA GLU A 95 8.65 -16.63 0.76
C GLU A 95 9.45 -15.57 -0.03
N ILE A 96 9.83 -14.50 0.65
CA ILE A 96 10.81 -13.52 0.17
C ILE A 96 12.13 -13.88 0.81
N ASP A 97 13.08 -14.34 0.03
CA ASP A 97 14.42 -14.62 0.52
C ASP A 97 15.25 -13.33 0.73
N THR A 98 16.37 -13.48 1.40
CA THR A 98 17.26 -12.35 1.74
C THR A 98 17.80 -11.64 0.51
N ASP A 99 18.08 -12.38 -0.56
CA ASP A 99 18.67 -11.84 -1.78
C ASP A 99 17.62 -11.01 -2.54
N GLU A 100 16.39 -11.52 -2.68
CA GLU A 100 15.28 -10.79 -3.28
C GLU A 100 14.94 -9.53 -2.47
N ALA A 101 14.86 -9.65 -1.14
CA ALA A 101 14.60 -8.50 -0.27
C ALA A 101 15.70 -7.44 -0.37
N THR A 102 16.97 -7.87 -0.51
CA THR A 102 18.09 -6.95 -0.67
C THR A 102 18.06 -6.28 -2.04
N ALA A 103 17.83 -7.05 -3.09
CA ALA A 103 17.71 -6.51 -4.45
C ALA A 103 16.54 -5.53 -4.59
N TRP A 104 15.38 -5.82 -3.96
CA TRP A 104 14.25 -4.90 -3.89
C TRP A 104 14.64 -3.59 -3.21
N ARG A 105 15.24 -3.65 -2.01
CA ARG A 105 15.63 -2.45 -1.26
C ARG A 105 16.67 -1.60 -2.01
N SER A 106 17.61 -2.23 -2.74
CA SER A 106 18.56 -1.50 -3.59
C SER A 106 17.85 -0.80 -4.75
N ALA A 107 17.00 -1.50 -5.49
CA ALA A 107 16.24 -0.92 -6.59
C ALA A 107 15.30 0.20 -6.11
N PHE A 108 14.67 0.02 -4.95
CA PHE A 108 13.83 1.03 -4.32
C PHE A 108 14.63 2.29 -3.94
N ALA A 109 15.80 2.13 -3.32
CA ALA A 109 16.67 3.24 -2.92
C ALA A 109 17.23 4.02 -4.13
N GLU A 110 17.44 3.36 -5.27
CA GLU A 110 17.90 3.96 -6.52
C GLU A 110 16.76 4.60 -7.33
N SER A 111 15.52 4.28 -6.99
CA SER A 111 14.33 4.88 -7.56
C SER A 111 14.00 6.21 -6.87
N ALA A 112 13.09 6.98 -7.45
CA ALA A 112 12.55 8.15 -6.79
C ALA A 112 11.29 7.82 -5.96
N VAL A 113 11.02 6.54 -5.74
CA VAL A 113 9.91 6.06 -4.92
C VAL A 113 10.22 6.31 -3.45
N ARG A 114 9.25 6.85 -2.71
CA ARG A 114 9.39 7.26 -1.30
C ARG A 114 8.41 6.54 -0.38
N TRP A 115 7.42 5.89 -0.95
CA TRP A 115 6.39 5.15 -0.24
C TRP A 115 5.99 3.91 -1.04
N SER A 116 5.75 2.81 -0.33
CA SER A 116 5.43 1.52 -0.96
C SER A 116 4.40 0.75 -0.16
N CYS A 117 3.47 0.11 -0.84
CA CYS A 117 2.53 -0.81 -0.21
C CYS A 117 2.36 -2.08 -1.04
N ALA A 118 1.82 -3.10 -0.39
CA ALA A 118 1.21 -4.22 -1.07
C ALA A 118 -0.32 -4.09 -0.98
N HIS A 119 -1.01 -4.69 -1.94
CA HIS A 119 -2.40 -5.10 -1.78
C HIS A 119 -2.43 -6.60 -1.53
N ASP A 120 -3.30 -7.09 -0.65
CA ASP A 120 -3.41 -8.52 -0.38
C ASP A 120 -4.14 -9.28 -1.51
N SER A 121 -4.14 -10.61 -1.40
CA SER A 121 -4.78 -11.47 -2.39
C SER A 121 -6.30 -11.36 -2.35
N TYR A 122 -6.96 -11.26 -3.52
CA TYR A 122 -8.42 -11.28 -3.68
C TYR A 122 -9.13 -12.52 -3.07
N LEU A 123 -8.37 -13.56 -2.76
CA LEU A 123 -8.91 -14.79 -2.17
C LEU A 123 -9.09 -14.69 -0.65
N ILE A 124 -8.41 -13.75 -0.01
CA ILE A 124 -8.44 -13.57 1.44
C ILE A 124 -9.83 -13.05 1.85
N ASN A 125 -10.49 -13.78 2.76
CA ASN A 125 -11.76 -13.38 3.34
C ASN A 125 -11.77 -13.70 4.85
N LEU A 126 -11.29 -12.76 5.66
CA LEU A 126 -11.25 -12.90 7.12
C LEU A 126 -12.65 -12.94 7.74
N ALA A 127 -13.65 -12.39 7.05
CA ALA A 127 -15.05 -12.33 7.50
C ALA A 127 -15.85 -13.61 7.21
N SER A 128 -15.26 -14.59 6.51
CA SER A 128 -15.95 -15.81 6.08
C SER A 128 -16.55 -16.59 7.26
N PRO A 129 -17.81 -17.07 7.16
CA PRO A 129 -18.38 -18.03 8.10
C PRO A 129 -17.86 -19.47 7.89
N ASP A 130 -17.28 -19.76 6.72
CA ASP A 130 -16.66 -21.05 6.44
C ASP A 130 -15.33 -21.16 7.20
N PRO A 131 -15.19 -22.09 8.15
CA PRO A 131 -14.01 -22.17 9.00
C PRO A 131 -12.74 -22.59 8.22
N GLU A 132 -12.86 -23.38 7.17
CA GLU A 132 -11.71 -23.78 6.36
C GLU A 132 -11.19 -22.61 5.52
N LEU A 133 -12.10 -21.89 4.86
CA LEU A 133 -11.76 -20.68 4.10
C LEU A 133 -11.17 -19.61 5.03
N ARG A 134 -11.78 -19.40 6.20
CA ARG A 134 -11.29 -18.42 7.17
C ARG A 134 -9.88 -18.75 7.69
N THR A 135 -9.64 -20.00 8.10
CA THR A 135 -8.32 -20.47 8.54
C THR A 135 -7.26 -20.25 7.44
N ARG A 136 -7.60 -20.60 6.21
CA ARG A 136 -6.72 -20.41 5.06
C ARG A 136 -6.49 -18.92 4.76
N SER A 137 -7.52 -18.11 4.90
CA SER A 137 -7.42 -16.65 4.73
C SER A 137 -6.50 -16.02 5.76
N ILE A 138 -6.63 -16.37 7.05
CA ILE A 138 -5.75 -15.88 8.12
C ILE A 138 -4.29 -16.30 7.86
N ALA A 139 -4.07 -17.55 7.46
CA ALA A 139 -2.72 -18.04 7.15
C ALA A 139 -2.09 -17.26 5.97
N SER A 140 -2.87 -17.01 4.91
CA SER A 140 -2.43 -16.23 3.75
C SER A 140 -2.20 -14.76 4.10
N PHE A 141 -3.08 -14.15 4.90
CA PHE A 141 -2.94 -12.77 5.36
C PHE A 141 -1.69 -12.57 6.22
N ARG A 142 -1.39 -13.51 7.13
CA ARG A 142 -0.13 -13.53 7.88
C ARG A 142 1.09 -13.63 6.96
N ALA A 143 1.01 -14.45 5.91
CA ALA A 143 2.09 -14.58 4.93
C ALA A 143 2.28 -13.27 4.13
N GLU A 144 1.19 -12.53 3.80
CA GLU A 144 1.30 -11.18 3.22
C GLU A 144 2.06 -10.22 4.15
N LEU A 145 1.69 -10.17 5.44
CA LEU A 145 2.40 -9.34 6.43
C LEU A 145 3.90 -9.70 6.52
N ARG A 146 4.25 -11.00 6.57
CA ARG A 146 5.66 -11.42 6.57
C ARG A 146 6.41 -10.94 5.34
N ARG A 147 5.81 -11.05 4.15
CA ARG A 147 6.43 -10.56 2.92
C ARG A 147 6.61 -9.04 2.93
N CYS A 148 5.59 -8.31 3.39
CA CYS A 148 5.70 -6.86 3.56
C CYS A 148 6.83 -6.47 4.52
N HIS A 149 6.95 -7.16 5.66
CA HIS A 149 8.05 -6.94 6.60
C HIS A 149 9.42 -7.25 5.99
N ALA A 150 9.56 -8.39 5.29
CA ALA A 150 10.81 -8.79 4.64
C ALA A 150 11.26 -7.78 3.58
N LEU A 151 10.32 -7.25 2.81
CA LEU A 151 10.56 -6.23 1.80
C LEU A 151 10.74 -4.82 2.41
N GLY A 152 10.22 -4.57 3.61
CA GLY A 152 10.21 -3.25 4.24
C GLY A 152 9.18 -2.31 3.62
N LEU A 153 8.03 -2.85 3.21
CA LEU A 153 6.92 -2.04 2.69
C LEU A 153 6.27 -1.24 3.82
N ASP A 154 5.83 -0.02 3.50
CA ASP A 154 5.21 0.89 4.46
C ASP A 154 3.82 0.40 4.87
N ALA A 155 3.05 -0.16 3.95
CA ALA A 155 1.68 -0.62 4.22
C ALA A 155 1.30 -1.91 3.49
N LEU A 156 0.24 -2.57 4.01
CA LEU A 156 -0.54 -3.61 3.37
C LEU A 156 -1.99 -3.12 3.28
N VAL A 157 -2.52 -3.00 2.07
CA VAL A 157 -3.94 -2.69 1.82
C VAL A 157 -4.73 -3.98 1.77
N SER A 158 -5.90 -4.01 2.38
CA SER A 158 -6.76 -5.20 2.45
C SER A 158 -8.23 -4.81 2.49
N HIS A 159 -9.07 -5.57 1.77
CA HIS A 159 -10.52 -5.47 1.90
C HIS A 159 -11.01 -6.18 3.17
N PRO A 160 -12.06 -5.69 3.85
CA PRO A 160 -12.63 -6.37 5.02
C PRO A 160 -13.24 -7.75 4.72
N GLY A 161 -13.48 -8.08 3.46
CA GLY A 161 -14.01 -9.36 3.01
C GLY A 161 -15.54 -9.42 2.98
N ASN A 162 -16.06 -10.64 2.86
CA ASN A 162 -17.48 -10.94 2.66
C ASN A 162 -18.05 -11.70 3.86
N PHE A 163 -19.13 -11.19 4.47
CA PHE A 163 -19.73 -11.82 5.65
C PHE A 163 -20.56 -13.08 5.31
N MET A 164 -21.19 -13.16 4.15
CA MET A 164 -21.92 -14.28 3.54
C MET A 164 -23.08 -14.86 4.36
N ASP A 165 -23.18 -14.57 5.66
CA ASP A 165 -24.25 -14.99 6.58
C ASP A 165 -24.91 -13.76 7.21
N GLU A 166 -24.41 -13.32 8.36
CA GLU A 166 -24.92 -12.21 9.15
C GLU A 166 -23.80 -11.16 9.29
N ARG A 167 -24.11 -9.89 8.97
CA ARG A 167 -23.15 -8.79 8.82
C ARG A 167 -22.33 -8.53 10.10
N ALA A 168 -22.97 -8.46 11.27
CA ALA A 168 -22.26 -8.22 12.51
C ALA A 168 -21.31 -9.36 12.88
N SER A 169 -21.71 -10.60 12.61
CA SER A 169 -20.86 -11.77 12.80
C SER A 169 -19.67 -11.76 11.85
N GLY A 170 -19.87 -11.34 10.59
CA GLY A 170 -18.78 -11.15 9.63
C GLY A 170 -17.79 -10.09 10.06
N LEU A 171 -18.27 -8.95 10.56
CA LEU A 171 -17.43 -7.89 11.09
C LEU A 171 -16.58 -8.38 12.27
N ALA A 172 -17.21 -9.08 13.23
CA ALA A 172 -16.49 -9.66 14.37
C ALA A 172 -15.40 -10.65 13.91
N ARG A 173 -15.71 -11.55 12.97
CA ARG A 173 -14.72 -12.50 12.44
C ARG A 173 -13.55 -11.79 11.73
N ASN A 174 -13.83 -10.70 10.99
CA ASN A 174 -12.78 -9.90 10.35
C ASN A 174 -11.85 -9.29 11.40
N VAL A 175 -12.41 -8.65 12.42
CA VAL A 175 -11.65 -8.04 13.55
C VAL A 175 -10.79 -9.09 14.26
N ASP A 176 -11.35 -10.25 14.61
CA ASP A 176 -10.62 -11.35 15.24
C ASP A 176 -9.46 -11.84 14.36
N GLY A 177 -9.69 -11.96 13.05
CA GLY A 177 -8.65 -12.36 12.10
C GLY A 177 -7.52 -11.33 11.98
N ILE A 178 -7.84 -10.05 12.00
CA ILE A 178 -6.85 -8.96 12.03
C ILE A 178 -6.03 -9.02 13.32
N ILE A 179 -6.67 -9.16 14.48
CA ILE A 179 -6.00 -9.25 15.77
C ILE A 179 -5.03 -10.42 15.77
N GLU A 180 -5.51 -11.64 15.42
CA GLU A 180 -4.69 -12.84 15.36
C GLU A 180 -3.47 -12.66 14.45
N ALA A 181 -3.67 -12.07 13.27
CA ALA A 181 -2.59 -11.88 12.31
C ALA A 181 -1.55 -10.85 12.77
N LEU A 182 -2.00 -9.70 13.29
CA LEU A 182 -1.11 -8.62 13.74
C LEU A 182 -0.34 -8.99 15.01
N GLU A 183 -0.91 -9.79 15.91
CA GLU A 183 -0.21 -10.31 17.09
C GLU A 183 0.83 -11.35 16.72
N ALA A 184 0.51 -12.22 15.76
CA ALA A 184 1.43 -13.26 15.29
C ALA A 184 2.58 -12.72 14.43
N GLU A 185 2.35 -11.62 13.72
CA GLU A 185 3.33 -11.01 12.80
C GLU A 185 3.63 -9.56 13.24
N PRO A 186 4.39 -9.39 14.33
CA PRO A 186 4.78 -8.04 14.78
C PRO A 186 5.75 -7.39 13.79
N GLY A 187 5.54 -6.10 13.50
CA GLY A 187 6.38 -5.37 12.54
C GLY A 187 5.96 -3.92 12.38
N GLN A 188 6.56 -3.23 11.41
CA GLN A 188 6.34 -1.81 11.17
C GLN A 188 5.35 -1.52 10.03
N THR A 189 5.07 -2.51 9.17
CA THR A 189 4.11 -2.36 8.08
C THR A 189 2.73 -2.05 8.66
N GLN A 190 2.11 -0.98 8.19
CA GLN A 190 0.74 -0.62 8.56
C GLN A 190 -0.27 -1.46 7.79
N LEU A 191 -1.35 -1.85 8.42
CA LEU A 191 -2.51 -2.41 7.75
C LEU A 191 -3.46 -1.27 7.39
N LEU A 192 -3.83 -1.15 6.11
CA LEU A 192 -4.82 -0.19 5.64
C LEU A 192 -6.06 -0.94 5.18
N MET A 193 -7.13 -0.84 5.96
CA MET A 193 -8.42 -1.43 5.59
C MET A 193 -9.07 -0.56 4.55
N GLU A 194 -9.41 -1.13 3.41
CA GLU A 194 -9.95 -0.39 2.29
C GLU A 194 -11.46 -0.27 2.33
N LEU A 195 -11.99 0.96 2.14
CA LEU A 195 -13.40 1.19 1.89
C LEU A 195 -13.81 0.56 0.55
N THR A 196 -14.92 -0.15 0.53
CA THR A 196 -15.38 -0.95 -0.60
C THR A 196 -16.65 -0.35 -1.25
N ALA A 197 -16.99 -0.83 -2.43
CA ALA A 197 -18.25 -0.46 -3.11
C ALA A 197 -19.53 -0.98 -2.39
N GLY A 198 -19.40 -1.81 -1.37
CA GLY A 198 -20.53 -2.38 -0.65
C GLY A 198 -21.35 -3.38 -1.46
N GLN A 199 -20.74 -4.06 -2.44
CA GLN A 199 -21.41 -5.02 -3.31
C GLN A 199 -21.82 -6.30 -2.55
N GLY A 200 -23.08 -6.67 -2.59
CA GLY A 200 -23.58 -7.94 -2.04
C GLY A 200 -23.31 -8.07 -0.53
N THR A 201 -22.43 -9.00 -0.15
CA THR A 201 -22.06 -9.29 1.24
C THR A 201 -20.69 -8.72 1.64
N VAL A 202 -20.13 -7.80 0.85
CA VAL A 202 -18.85 -7.16 1.15
C VAL A 202 -19.02 -6.20 2.34
N LEU A 203 -18.06 -6.24 3.28
CA LEU A 203 -17.95 -5.30 4.39
C LEU A 203 -17.17 -4.04 3.96
N GLY A 204 -17.25 -2.98 4.78
CA GLY A 204 -16.51 -1.73 4.54
C GLY A 204 -17.15 -0.81 3.51
N GLY A 205 -18.42 -0.99 3.19
CA GLY A 205 -19.16 -0.13 2.24
C GLY A 205 -19.60 1.21 2.82
N THR A 206 -19.45 1.44 4.14
CA THR A 206 -19.78 2.71 4.77
C THR A 206 -18.69 3.16 5.74
N LEU A 207 -18.59 4.47 5.97
CA LEU A 207 -17.66 5.05 6.95
C LEU A 207 -17.93 4.52 8.36
N GLU A 208 -19.20 4.37 8.72
CA GLU A 208 -19.61 3.87 10.04
C GLU A 208 -19.20 2.41 10.26
N GLU A 209 -19.30 1.58 9.24
CA GLU A 209 -18.86 0.17 9.32
C GLU A 209 -17.33 0.09 9.46
N MET A 210 -16.61 0.92 8.72
CA MET A 210 -15.15 1.01 8.85
C MET A 210 -14.75 1.54 10.24
N ALA A 211 -15.44 2.54 10.77
CA ALA A 211 -15.20 3.03 12.13
C ALA A 211 -15.45 1.95 13.18
N ALA A 212 -16.56 1.20 13.06
CA ALA A 212 -16.88 0.10 13.97
C ALA A 212 -15.79 -1.00 13.96
N LEU A 213 -15.24 -1.32 12.78
CA LEU A 213 -14.11 -2.24 12.66
C LEU A 213 -12.89 -1.72 13.42
N LEU A 214 -12.52 -0.46 13.22
CA LEU A 214 -11.35 0.15 13.84
C LEU A 214 -11.51 0.30 15.36
N GLU A 215 -12.70 0.61 15.82
CA GLU A 215 -13.03 0.76 17.25
C GLU A 215 -13.01 -0.58 17.99
N ALA A 216 -13.31 -1.68 17.32
CA ALA A 216 -13.27 -3.02 17.88
C ALA A 216 -11.84 -3.56 18.08
N LEU A 217 -10.83 -2.91 17.49
CA LEU A 217 -9.43 -3.31 17.65
C LEU A 217 -8.88 -2.91 19.05
N PRO A 218 -8.06 -3.76 19.69
CA PRO A 218 -7.43 -3.39 20.94
C PRO A 218 -6.50 -2.17 20.77
N PRO A 219 -6.39 -1.27 21.76
CA PRO A 219 -5.57 -0.06 21.67
C PRO A 219 -4.10 -0.32 21.30
N THR A 220 -3.56 -1.49 21.69
CA THR A 220 -2.19 -1.91 21.36
C THR A 220 -1.96 -2.13 19.86
N LEU A 221 -3.00 -2.44 19.10
CA LEU A 221 -2.96 -2.66 17.65
C LEU A 221 -3.54 -1.49 16.85
N ALA A 222 -4.35 -0.64 17.48
CA ALA A 222 -5.05 0.46 16.80
C ALA A 222 -4.10 1.44 16.07
N SER A 223 -2.86 1.58 16.55
CA SER A 223 -1.83 2.41 15.91
C SER A 223 -1.22 1.78 14.65
N ARG A 224 -1.46 0.47 14.41
CA ARG A 224 -0.98 -0.26 13.23
C ARG A 224 -2.02 -0.34 12.12
N VAL A 225 -3.27 0.11 12.39
CA VAL A 225 -4.39 -0.04 11.44
C VAL A 225 -4.93 1.33 11.07
N GLY A 226 -4.95 1.61 9.78
CA GLY A 226 -5.53 2.79 9.18
C GLY A 226 -6.52 2.43 8.09
N VAL A 227 -6.84 3.39 7.23
CA VAL A 227 -7.82 3.27 6.15
C VAL A 227 -7.17 3.62 4.81
N CYS A 228 -7.52 2.86 3.78
CA CYS A 228 -7.39 3.23 2.39
C CYS A 228 -8.78 3.64 1.87
N LEU A 229 -8.87 4.77 1.17
CA LEU A 229 -10.10 5.20 0.50
C LEU A 229 -9.89 5.14 -1.01
N ASP A 230 -10.70 4.30 -1.68
CA ASP A 230 -10.78 4.26 -3.13
C ASP A 230 -11.93 5.14 -3.62
N THR A 231 -11.63 6.03 -4.56
CA THR A 231 -12.60 6.99 -5.10
C THR A 231 -13.71 6.31 -5.91
N ALA A 232 -13.41 5.24 -6.65
CA ALA A 232 -14.43 4.46 -7.38
C ALA A 232 -15.32 3.67 -6.42
N HIS A 233 -14.74 3.13 -5.33
CA HIS A 233 -15.49 2.39 -4.33
C HIS A 233 -16.46 3.28 -3.56
N VAL A 234 -16.02 4.41 -3.01
CA VAL A 234 -16.93 5.31 -2.27
C VAL A 234 -17.98 5.91 -3.19
N TRP A 235 -17.66 6.21 -4.46
CA TRP A 235 -18.64 6.62 -5.47
C TRP A 235 -19.70 5.54 -5.67
N ALA A 236 -19.29 4.31 -5.91
CA ALA A 236 -20.20 3.20 -6.09
C ALA A 236 -21.00 2.89 -4.80
N ALA A 237 -20.46 3.15 -3.62
CA ALA A 237 -21.16 3.05 -2.34
C ALA A 237 -22.17 4.18 -2.08
N GLY A 238 -22.18 5.23 -2.92
CA GLY A 238 -23.18 6.32 -2.86
C GLY A 238 -22.67 7.64 -2.28
N TYR A 239 -21.37 7.81 -2.09
CA TYR A 239 -20.78 9.11 -1.69
C TYR A 239 -20.51 9.95 -2.94
N ASP A 240 -21.26 11.05 -3.11
CA ASP A 240 -21.11 11.92 -4.28
C ASP A 240 -19.88 12.83 -4.15
N LEU A 241 -18.79 12.40 -4.80
CA LEU A 241 -17.54 13.16 -4.85
C LEU A 241 -17.63 14.47 -5.63
N ARG A 242 -18.67 14.68 -6.44
CA ARG A 242 -18.87 15.91 -7.23
C ARG A 242 -19.62 16.96 -6.44
N GLU A 243 -20.80 16.60 -5.92
CA GLU A 243 -21.70 17.55 -5.27
C GLU A 243 -21.42 17.67 -3.77
N ASP A 244 -21.05 16.56 -3.09
CA ASP A 244 -20.92 16.47 -1.64
C ASP A 244 -19.47 16.29 -1.15
N TYR A 245 -18.48 16.71 -1.94
CA TYR A 245 -17.06 16.50 -1.65
C TYR A 245 -16.65 16.91 -0.22
N ASP A 246 -16.96 18.14 0.20
CA ASP A 246 -16.58 18.61 1.54
C ASP A 246 -17.36 17.90 2.65
N ALA A 247 -18.62 17.55 2.39
CA ALA A 247 -19.44 16.77 3.31
C ALA A 247 -18.86 15.37 3.53
N LEU A 248 -18.34 14.71 2.47
CA LEU A 248 -17.66 13.43 2.59
C LEU A 248 -16.45 13.53 3.54
N TRP A 249 -15.55 14.50 3.30
CA TRP A 249 -14.33 14.61 4.12
C TRP A 249 -14.62 15.06 5.55
N THR A 250 -15.63 15.89 5.76
CA THR A 250 -16.12 16.24 7.11
C THR A 250 -16.65 14.99 7.82
N ARG A 251 -17.51 14.20 7.15
CA ARG A 251 -18.04 12.96 7.73
C ARG A 251 -16.94 11.93 7.96
N PHE A 252 -15.94 11.82 7.06
CA PHE A 252 -14.80 10.94 7.26
C PHE A 252 -14.02 11.33 8.52
N ASP A 253 -13.75 12.62 8.71
CA ASP A 253 -13.03 13.10 9.88
C ASP A 253 -13.82 12.88 11.18
N ASP A 254 -15.12 13.19 11.17
CA ASP A 254 -16.00 13.00 12.33
C ASP A 254 -16.19 11.51 12.71
N THR A 255 -16.15 10.59 11.72
CA THR A 255 -16.47 9.17 11.93
C THR A 255 -15.22 8.34 12.18
N ILE A 256 -14.16 8.53 11.37
CA ILE A 256 -12.93 7.72 11.37
C ILE A 256 -11.74 8.53 11.89
N GLY A 257 -11.69 9.81 11.52
CA GLY A 257 -10.56 10.72 11.71
C GLY A 257 -9.59 10.73 10.54
N LEU A 258 -9.34 11.90 9.93
CA LEU A 258 -8.42 12.06 8.79
C LEU A 258 -7.01 11.54 9.07
N ARG A 259 -6.59 11.54 10.32
CA ARG A 259 -5.30 10.96 10.74
C ARG A 259 -5.16 9.46 10.46
N ARG A 260 -6.27 8.73 10.32
CA ARG A 260 -6.27 7.30 10.00
C ARG A 260 -6.23 7.02 8.50
N LEU A 261 -6.37 8.05 7.65
CA LEU A 261 -6.26 7.90 6.21
C LEU A 261 -4.80 7.72 5.79
N GLY A 262 -4.43 6.50 5.46
CA GLY A 262 -3.05 6.12 5.13
C GLY A 262 -2.75 6.06 3.64
N CYS A 263 -3.79 5.91 2.80
CA CYS A 263 -3.66 5.87 1.35
C CYS A 263 -4.96 6.31 0.67
N LEU A 264 -4.82 6.87 -0.52
CA LEU A 264 -5.92 7.09 -1.47
C LEU A 264 -5.67 6.23 -2.71
N HIS A 265 -6.64 5.40 -3.08
CA HIS A 265 -6.70 4.86 -4.42
C HIS A 265 -7.50 5.83 -5.30
N LEU A 266 -6.85 6.36 -6.34
CA LEU A 266 -7.43 7.33 -7.25
C LEU A 266 -7.86 6.63 -8.53
N ASN A 267 -9.11 6.26 -8.61
CA ASN A 267 -9.71 5.59 -9.75
C ASN A 267 -11.01 6.29 -10.14
N ASP A 268 -11.21 6.56 -11.44
CA ASP A 268 -12.54 6.92 -11.93
C ASP A 268 -13.41 5.66 -12.03
N SER A 269 -14.69 5.80 -12.23
CA SER A 269 -15.64 4.69 -12.22
C SER A 269 -16.43 4.61 -13.52
N LYS A 270 -16.53 3.39 -14.08
CA LYS A 270 -17.52 3.09 -15.15
C LYS A 270 -18.94 3.01 -14.60
N ALA A 271 -19.05 2.72 -13.32
CA ALA A 271 -20.33 2.49 -12.66
C ALA A 271 -20.94 3.81 -12.19
N ALA A 272 -22.26 3.85 -12.12
CA ALA A 272 -22.98 5.01 -11.62
C ALA A 272 -22.85 5.18 -10.10
N LEU A 273 -23.09 6.40 -9.61
CA LEU A 273 -23.20 6.71 -8.18
C LEU A 273 -24.22 5.78 -7.50
N GLY A 274 -23.82 5.17 -6.38
CA GLY A 274 -24.69 4.29 -5.60
C GLY A 274 -25.02 2.94 -6.26
N SER A 275 -24.27 2.54 -7.30
CA SER A 275 -24.52 1.28 -8.03
C SER A 275 -24.06 0.03 -7.28
N HIS A 276 -23.21 0.17 -6.29
CA HIS A 276 -22.50 -0.92 -5.60
C HIS A 276 -21.70 -1.83 -6.55
N LEU A 277 -21.17 -1.26 -7.65
CA LEU A 277 -20.36 -1.99 -8.62
C LEU A 277 -18.94 -1.42 -8.65
N ASP A 278 -17.99 -2.25 -8.27
CA ASP A 278 -16.57 -1.94 -8.41
C ASP A 278 -16.14 -2.09 -9.88
N ARG A 279 -15.93 -0.97 -10.57
CA ARG A 279 -15.56 -0.90 -11.98
C ARG A 279 -14.70 0.33 -12.24
N HIS A 280 -13.39 0.17 -12.17
CA HIS A 280 -12.43 1.26 -12.39
C HIS A 280 -12.41 1.73 -13.85
N GLU A 281 -12.16 3.04 -14.02
CA GLU A 281 -11.92 3.70 -15.30
C GLU A 281 -10.71 4.63 -15.20
N LEU A 282 -10.20 5.08 -16.35
CA LEU A 282 -9.16 6.09 -16.44
C LEU A 282 -9.65 7.43 -15.88
N ILE A 283 -8.77 8.16 -15.19
CA ILE A 283 -9.10 9.43 -14.55
C ILE A 283 -9.69 10.42 -15.56
N GLY A 284 -10.90 10.90 -15.29
CA GLY A 284 -11.66 11.83 -16.11
C GLY A 284 -12.41 11.20 -17.29
N GLU A 285 -12.32 9.88 -17.47
CA GLU A 285 -13.01 9.14 -18.55
C GLU A 285 -14.23 8.36 -18.02
N GLY A 286 -14.46 8.37 -16.70
CA GLY A 286 -15.58 7.71 -16.04
C GLY A 286 -16.70 8.65 -15.59
N THR A 287 -17.57 8.12 -14.73
CA THR A 287 -18.77 8.82 -14.22
C THR A 287 -18.47 9.78 -13.07
N ILE A 288 -17.32 9.64 -12.39
CA ILE A 288 -16.85 10.61 -11.38
C ILE A 288 -16.41 11.90 -12.09
N GLY A 289 -15.69 11.77 -13.22
CA GLY A 289 -15.15 12.88 -13.99
C GLY A 289 -13.95 13.56 -13.32
N ILE A 290 -13.40 14.56 -13.98
CA ILE A 290 -12.07 15.11 -13.65
C ILE A 290 -12.05 16.01 -12.40
N GLU A 291 -13.15 16.72 -12.10
CA GLU A 291 -13.15 17.78 -11.10
C GLU A 291 -12.93 17.29 -9.65
N PRO A 292 -13.52 16.16 -9.19
CA PRO A 292 -13.19 15.59 -7.88
C PRO A 292 -11.71 15.29 -7.71
N PHE A 293 -11.04 14.80 -8.76
CA PHE A 293 -9.58 14.55 -8.71
C PHE A 293 -8.79 15.85 -8.59
N ARG A 294 -9.21 16.93 -9.28
CA ARG A 294 -8.61 18.27 -9.08
C ARG A 294 -8.71 18.70 -7.62
N ARG A 295 -9.89 18.57 -7.02
CA ARG A 295 -10.10 18.89 -5.60
C ARG A 295 -9.20 18.05 -4.70
N ILE A 296 -9.15 16.73 -4.89
CA ILE A 296 -8.26 15.83 -4.12
C ILE A 296 -6.79 16.25 -4.25
N MET A 297 -6.33 16.60 -5.45
CA MET A 297 -4.93 16.96 -5.68
C MET A 297 -4.53 18.29 -5.07
N THR A 298 -5.49 19.19 -4.82
CA THR A 298 -5.27 20.53 -4.24
C THR A 298 -5.68 20.65 -2.77
N ASP A 299 -6.41 19.70 -2.22
CA ASP A 299 -6.92 19.72 -0.84
C ASP A 299 -5.78 19.64 0.18
N ALA A 300 -5.67 20.67 1.03
CA ALA A 300 -4.65 20.72 2.07
C ALA A 300 -4.81 19.62 3.13
N ARG A 301 -6.06 19.16 3.40
CA ARG A 301 -6.35 18.06 4.34
C ARG A 301 -5.68 16.77 3.91
N LEU A 302 -5.51 16.57 2.59
CA LEU A 302 -5.01 15.36 1.95
C LEU A 302 -3.55 15.49 1.46
N ALA A 303 -2.90 16.61 1.75
CA ALA A 303 -1.59 16.96 1.18
C ALA A 303 -0.46 15.98 1.55
N HIS A 304 -0.64 15.18 2.60
CA HIS A 304 0.35 14.22 3.09
C HIS A 304 0.01 12.76 2.75
N VAL A 305 -1.18 12.50 2.22
CA VAL A 305 -1.67 11.13 2.00
C VAL A 305 -1.12 10.56 0.70
N PRO A 306 -0.40 9.41 0.72
CA PRO A 306 0.04 8.72 -0.48
C PRO A 306 -1.13 8.37 -1.41
N ARG A 307 -0.88 8.41 -2.72
CA ARG A 307 -1.89 8.21 -3.76
C ARG A 307 -1.43 7.16 -4.74
N ILE A 308 -2.28 6.18 -5.03
CA ILE A 308 -2.05 5.09 -5.96
C ILE A 308 -3.18 5.07 -6.99
N ILE A 309 -2.86 4.87 -8.26
CA ILE A 309 -3.85 4.56 -9.30
C ILE A 309 -3.89 3.06 -9.58
N GLU A 310 -5.09 2.52 -9.74
CA GLU A 310 -5.35 1.14 -10.15
C GLU A 310 -6.21 1.09 -11.42
N THR A 311 -6.09 2.14 -12.21
CA THR A 311 -6.83 2.31 -13.46
C THR A 311 -6.55 1.21 -14.47
N PRO A 312 -7.47 0.93 -15.42
CA PRO A 312 -7.24 -0.02 -16.50
C PRO A 312 -5.94 0.24 -17.23
N LYS A 313 -5.14 -0.81 -17.48
CA LYS A 313 -3.78 -0.67 -18.02
C LYS A 313 -3.74 -0.60 -19.56
N GLY A 314 -4.78 -1.08 -20.27
CA GLY A 314 -4.78 -1.18 -21.72
C GLY A 314 -3.65 -2.07 -22.26
N ASP A 315 -3.28 -1.85 -23.53
CA ASP A 315 -2.24 -2.62 -24.20
C ASP A 315 -0.82 -2.13 -23.85
N GLU A 316 -0.68 -0.88 -23.39
CA GLU A 316 0.57 -0.24 -23.03
C GLU A 316 0.56 0.25 -21.56
N PRO A 317 0.72 -0.65 -20.58
CA PRO A 317 0.55 -0.34 -19.15
C PRO A 317 1.41 0.84 -18.68
N ALA A 318 2.69 0.87 -19.05
CA ALA A 318 3.60 1.93 -18.61
C ALA A 318 3.21 3.30 -19.17
N ALA A 319 2.85 3.37 -20.45
CA ALA A 319 2.42 4.61 -21.08
C ALA A 319 1.09 5.11 -20.52
N THR A 320 0.15 4.21 -20.23
CA THR A 320 -1.14 4.53 -19.61
C THR A 320 -0.95 5.09 -18.21
N ASP A 321 -0.17 4.40 -17.35
CA ASP A 321 0.10 4.86 -16.00
C ASP A 321 0.83 6.22 -16.00
N ALA A 322 1.88 6.38 -16.83
CA ALA A 322 2.60 7.65 -16.96
C ALA A 322 1.69 8.80 -17.38
N ARG A 323 0.75 8.56 -18.30
CA ARG A 323 -0.27 9.55 -18.73
C ARG A 323 -1.18 9.95 -17.56
N MET A 324 -1.68 8.99 -16.81
CA MET A 324 -2.57 9.26 -15.66
C MET A 324 -1.83 10.02 -14.54
N LEU A 325 -0.60 9.63 -14.21
CA LEU A 325 0.21 10.35 -13.22
C LEU A 325 0.54 11.77 -13.67
N THR A 326 0.81 11.99 -14.96
CA THR A 326 1.04 13.32 -15.54
C THR A 326 -0.23 14.18 -15.46
N LEU A 327 -1.38 13.61 -15.79
CA LEU A 327 -2.68 14.27 -15.67
C LEU A 327 -2.93 14.72 -14.22
N LEU A 328 -2.79 13.82 -13.25
CA LEU A 328 -3.00 14.13 -11.83
C LEU A 328 -2.07 15.27 -11.34
N ARG A 329 -0.78 15.26 -11.74
CA ARG A 329 0.15 16.37 -11.42
C ARG A 329 -0.30 17.69 -12.02
N GLY A 330 -0.78 17.67 -13.26
CA GLY A 330 -1.34 18.85 -13.91
C GLY A 330 -2.55 19.42 -13.17
N LEU A 331 -3.35 18.58 -12.51
CA LEU A 331 -4.48 19.02 -11.68
C LEU A 331 -4.06 19.68 -10.37
N ALA A 332 -2.86 19.36 -9.86
CA ALA A 332 -2.31 19.94 -8.61
C ALA A 332 -1.73 21.34 -8.80
N THR A 333 -1.56 21.78 -10.05
CA THR A 333 -1.04 23.12 -10.37
C THR A 333 -2.21 24.11 -10.42
N PRO A 334 -2.11 25.28 -9.77
CA PRO A 334 -3.15 26.33 -9.77
C PRO A 334 -3.48 26.85 -11.17
#